data_8fe433d40f81a9e6fe4b3f2b70186a26
#
_entry.id   8fe433d40f81a9e6fe4b3f2b70186a26
#
_cell.length_a   1.000
_cell.length_b   1.000
_cell.length_c   1.000
_cell.angle_alpha   90.00
_cell.angle_beta   90.00
_cell.angle_gamma   90.00
#
_symmetry.space_group_name_H-M   'P 1'
#
loop_
_entity.id
_entity.type
_entity.pdbx_description
1 polymer ?
#
loop_
_entity_poly.entity_id
_entity_poly.type
_entity_poly.pdbx_seq_one_letter_code
_entity_poly.pdbx_strand_id
1 'polypeptide(L)'
;MKFKLFLGTPMVFVAALLLLAFPSFSQHYYFPLNRDVNNRFDPYLYQPGNGFHTSIKPYISNEVHKLVSADTTFGFGMKETKFSKTLVGRKLFNEHLFSISQDDFMLYGDLNIEFRGGRSMEDVEDKNTFINSRGITVGGTFGNNFSFTSSFVESQATFPSYIDSVVEATFVVPGGSRIKNFNDKYDYGTASGTISYSLKKHFSFQLGHDKNFIGDGYRSM
;
A
#
# COMPACT_ATOMS: atom_id res chain seq x y z
N MET A 1 -30.40 -32.87 38.29
CA MET A 1 -30.17 -32.71 36.84
C MET A 1 -28.94 -31.87 36.65
N LYS A 2 -27.76 -32.47 36.41
CA LYS A 2 -26.48 -31.70 36.28
C LYS A 2 -26.18 -31.50 34.81
N PHE A 3 -26.33 -30.26 34.35
CA PHE A 3 -25.82 -29.82 33.05
C PHE A 3 -24.29 -29.70 33.12
N LYS A 4 -23.56 -30.65 32.54
CA LYS A 4 -22.12 -30.50 32.27
C LYS A 4 -21.98 -29.68 31.00
N LEU A 5 -21.44 -28.49 31.15
CA LEU A 5 -21.06 -27.62 30.06
C LEU A 5 -19.93 -28.28 29.23
N PHE A 6 -20.26 -28.75 28.05
CA PHE A 6 -19.33 -29.35 27.08
C PHE A 6 -18.71 -28.22 26.20
N LEU A 7 -18.17 -27.15 26.84
CA LEU A 7 -17.56 -26.03 26.15
C LEU A 7 -16.02 -26.08 26.02
N GLY A 8 -15.39 -27.13 26.57
CA GLY A 8 -13.92 -27.18 26.60
C GLY A 8 -13.23 -27.70 25.34
N THR A 9 -13.85 -28.60 24.60
CA THR A 9 -13.20 -29.27 23.46
C THR A 9 -13.09 -28.43 22.20
N PRO A 10 -14.08 -27.66 21.73
CA PRO A 10 -13.93 -26.85 20.54
C PRO A 10 -12.98 -25.67 20.75
N MET A 11 -12.93 -25.09 21.95
CA MET A 11 -12.05 -23.97 22.27
C MET A 11 -10.57 -24.38 22.34
N VAL A 12 -10.28 -25.59 22.81
CA VAL A 12 -8.93 -26.18 22.79
C VAL A 12 -8.51 -26.51 21.36
N PHE A 13 -9.43 -26.94 20.50
CA PHE A 13 -9.15 -27.23 19.09
C PHE A 13 -8.86 -25.93 18.30
N VAL A 14 -9.60 -24.86 18.55
CA VAL A 14 -9.35 -23.54 17.95
C VAL A 14 -8.02 -22.95 18.46
N ALA A 15 -7.71 -23.09 19.74
CA ALA A 15 -6.43 -22.66 20.29
C ALA A 15 -5.25 -23.49 19.77
N ALA A 16 -5.42 -24.79 19.53
CA ALA A 16 -4.40 -25.64 18.93
C ALA A 16 -4.18 -25.35 17.44
N LEU A 17 -5.22 -25.01 16.69
CA LEU A 17 -5.13 -24.52 15.30
C LEU A 17 -4.39 -23.19 15.20
N LEU A 18 -4.53 -22.32 16.20
CA LEU A 18 -3.82 -21.03 16.25
C LEU A 18 -2.32 -21.18 16.60
N LEU A 19 -1.90 -22.31 17.15
CA LEU A 19 -0.49 -22.59 17.50
C LEU A 19 0.30 -23.25 16.35
N LEU A 20 -0.33 -23.65 15.27
CA LEU A 20 0.30 -24.28 14.09
C LEU A 20 0.60 -23.24 12.98
N ALA A 21 0.78 -21.98 13.31
CA ALA A 21 1.18 -20.97 12.36
C ALA A 21 2.64 -21.18 11.94
N PHE A 22 2.85 -21.97 10.89
CA PHE A 22 4.13 -21.98 10.18
C PHE A 22 4.27 -20.66 9.40
N PRO A 23 5.45 -20.04 9.38
CA PRO A 23 5.67 -18.84 8.56
C PRO A 23 5.56 -19.21 7.07
N SER A 24 4.42 -18.94 6.47
CA SER A 24 4.23 -19.06 5.03
C SER A 24 4.69 -17.75 4.40
N PHE A 25 5.81 -17.78 3.69
CA PHE A 25 6.33 -16.64 2.93
C PHE A 25 5.66 -16.55 1.56
N SER A 26 4.41 -16.15 1.52
CA SER A 26 3.75 -15.77 0.27
C SER A 26 3.18 -14.37 0.43
N GLN A 27 3.97 -13.36 0.14
CA GLN A 27 3.53 -11.97 0.16
C GLN A 27 3.27 -11.51 -1.26
N HIS A 28 2.01 -11.57 -1.68
CA HIS A 28 1.54 -10.96 -2.90
C HIS A 28 0.99 -9.57 -2.56
N TYR A 29 1.77 -8.53 -2.74
CA TYR A 29 1.31 -7.15 -2.69
C TYR A 29 1.79 -6.40 -3.93
N TYR A 30 1.19 -5.26 -4.22
CA TYR A 30 1.66 -4.36 -5.26
C TYR A 30 2.65 -3.37 -4.66
N PHE A 31 3.74 -3.14 -5.38
CA PHE A 31 4.59 -2.01 -5.06
C PHE A 31 3.84 -0.70 -5.31
N PRO A 32 4.14 0.38 -4.58
CA PRO A 32 3.51 1.67 -4.85
C PRO A 32 3.81 2.11 -6.29
N LEU A 33 2.80 2.70 -6.95
CA LEU A 33 2.97 3.30 -8.27
C LEU A 33 3.80 4.56 -8.16
N ASN A 34 5.10 4.40 -8.06
CA ASN A 34 6.08 5.47 -7.95
C ASN A 34 7.20 5.22 -8.96
N ARG A 35 7.50 6.23 -9.76
CA ARG A 35 8.52 6.14 -10.81
C ARG A 35 9.90 5.84 -10.25
N ASP A 36 10.29 6.48 -9.15
CA ASP A 36 11.62 6.26 -8.55
C ASP A 36 11.74 4.82 -8.04
N VAL A 37 10.66 4.26 -7.51
CA VAL A 37 10.58 2.85 -7.10
C VAL A 37 10.75 1.95 -8.31
N ASN A 38 9.98 2.18 -9.37
CA ASN A 38 10.02 1.37 -10.59
C ASN A 38 11.40 1.43 -11.24
N ASN A 39 11.95 2.63 -11.43
CA ASN A 39 13.27 2.83 -12.05
C ASN A 39 14.41 2.11 -11.30
N ARG A 40 14.28 1.88 -10.01
CA ARG A 40 15.27 1.11 -9.25
C ARG A 40 15.16 -0.39 -9.50
N PHE A 41 13.96 -0.89 -9.81
CA PHE A 41 13.76 -2.30 -10.14
C PHE A 41 14.10 -2.61 -11.60
N ASP A 42 13.79 -1.71 -12.53
CA ASP A 42 13.91 -1.93 -13.97
C ASP A 42 15.28 -2.49 -14.40
N PRO A 43 16.45 -2.00 -13.91
CA PRO A 43 17.75 -2.55 -14.29
C PRO A 43 17.94 -4.02 -13.93
N TYR A 44 17.22 -4.54 -12.96
CA TYR A 44 17.29 -5.93 -12.53
C TYR A 44 16.24 -6.79 -13.20
N LEU A 45 15.04 -6.24 -13.41
CA LEU A 45 13.91 -6.98 -13.99
C LEU A 45 14.10 -7.27 -15.47
N TYR A 46 14.59 -6.28 -16.22
CA TYR A 46 14.74 -6.37 -17.68
C TYR A 46 16.10 -6.93 -18.14
N GLN A 47 16.80 -7.65 -17.28
CA GLN A 47 18.03 -8.33 -17.71
C GLN A 47 17.71 -9.50 -18.68
N PRO A 48 18.54 -9.71 -19.70
CA PRO A 48 18.38 -10.83 -20.60
C PRO A 48 18.34 -12.17 -19.84
N GLY A 49 17.32 -12.96 -20.10
CA GLY A 49 17.14 -14.27 -19.47
C GLY A 49 16.23 -14.31 -18.23
N ASN A 50 15.85 -13.17 -17.66
CA ASN A 50 14.98 -13.14 -16.49
C ASN A 50 13.51 -13.51 -16.77
N GLY A 51 13.09 -13.46 -18.04
CA GLY A 51 11.72 -13.80 -18.42
C GLY A 51 10.65 -12.83 -17.90
N PHE A 52 11.05 -11.64 -17.45
CA PHE A 52 10.14 -10.60 -17.01
C PHE A 52 9.71 -9.75 -18.20
N HIS A 53 8.42 -9.68 -18.49
CA HIS A 53 7.90 -9.09 -19.73
C HIS A 53 6.73 -8.14 -19.55
N THR A 54 6.38 -7.76 -18.30
CA THR A 54 5.25 -6.85 -18.10
C THR A 54 5.68 -5.39 -18.20
N SER A 55 4.95 -4.60 -18.97
CA SER A 55 5.06 -3.14 -18.99
C SER A 55 4.00 -2.44 -18.12
N ILE A 56 3.18 -3.22 -17.40
CA ILE A 56 2.12 -2.69 -16.53
C ILE A 56 2.68 -2.48 -15.12
N LYS A 57 2.47 -1.28 -14.59
CA LYS A 57 2.86 -0.90 -13.24
C LYS A 57 1.63 -0.47 -12.44
N PRO A 58 1.55 -0.70 -11.14
CA PRO A 58 2.61 -1.18 -10.24
C PRO A 58 2.93 -2.67 -10.42
N TYR A 59 4.18 -3.03 -10.16
CA TYR A 59 4.63 -4.42 -10.22
C TYR A 59 4.07 -5.27 -9.08
N ILE A 60 3.79 -6.52 -9.37
CA ILE A 60 3.40 -7.52 -8.37
C ILE A 60 4.65 -7.96 -7.60
N SER A 61 4.63 -7.84 -6.27
CA SER A 61 5.78 -8.10 -5.41
C SER A 61 6.39 -9.48 -5.62
N ASN A 62 5.59 -10.53 -5.73
CA ASN A 62 6.08 -11.89 -5.89
C ASN A 62 6.86 -12.10 -7.19
N GLU A 63 6.53 -11.40 -8.25
CA GLU A 63 7.27 -11.51 -9.51
C GLU A 63 8.61 -10.79 -9.39
N VAL A 64 8.61 -9.65 -8.72
CA VAL A 64 9.85 -8.89 -8.47
C VAL A 64 10.75 -9.63 -7.49
N HIS A 65 10.22 -10.15 -6.38
CA HIS A 65 11.04 -10.82 -5.36
C HIS A 65 11.71 -12.12 -5.84
N LYS A 66 11.21 -12.74 -6.91
CA LYS A 66 11.88 -13.87 -7.55
C LYS A 66 13.22 -13.46 -8.20
N LEU A 67 13.34 -12.21 -8.59
CA LEU A 67 14.49 -11.70 -9.36
C LEU A 67 15.36 -10.74 -8.54
N VAL A 68 14.75 -10.01 -7.61
CA VAL A 68 15.42 -8.94 -6.86
C VAL A 68 14.91 -8.91 -5.42
N SER A 69 15.83 -8.77 -4.46
CA SER A 69 15.45 -8.46 -3.09
C SER A 69 15.12 -6.96 -2.97
N ALA A 70 13.85 -6.65 -2.70
CA ALA A 70 13.41 -5.27 -2.48
C ALA A 70 14.14 -4.62 -1.29
N ASP A 71 14.40 -5.38 -0.24
CA ASP A 71 15.08 -4.90 0.97
C ASP A 71 16.49 -4.42 0.67
N THR A 72 17.23 -5.18 -0.16
CA THR A 72 18.60 -4.80 -0.56
C THR A 72 18.59 -3.63 -1.55
N THR A 73 17.66 -3.59 -2.47
CA THR A 73 17.61 -2.58 -3.54
C THR A 73 17.17 -1.21 -3.02
N PHE A 74 16.28 -1.18 -2.05
CA PHE A 74 15.74 0.08 -1.51
C PHE A 74 16.23 0.44 -0.12
N GLY A 75 16.89 -0.49 0.56
CA GLY A 75 17.20 -0.32 1.97
C GLY A 75 15.93 -0.33 2.84
N PHE A 76 14.90 -1.01 2.40
CA PHE A 76 13.66 -1.21 3.19
C PHE A 76 13.85 -2.25 4.29
N GLY A 77 15.07 -2.73 4.47
CA GLY A 77 15.39 -3.65 5.55
C GLY A 77 14.95 -3.13 6.91
N MET A 78 14.73 -4.05 7.83
CA MET A 78 14.31 -3.74 9.19
C MET A 78 15.19 -2.66 9.80
N LYS A 79 14.60 -1.61 10.32
CA LYS A 79 15.34 -0.59 11.08
C LYS A 79 15.78 -1.17 12.41
N GLU A 80 17.07 -1.24 12.65
CA GLU A 80 17.66 -1.75 13.89
C GLU A 80 18.10 -0.60 14.82
N THR A 81 17.18 0.22 15.24
CA THR A 81 17.43 1.23 16.27
C THR A 81 16.91 0.75 17.63
N LYS A 82 17.34 1.37 18.72
CA LYS A 82 16.82 1.05 20.06
C LYS A 82 15.28 1.23 20.12
N PHE A 83 14.78 2.25 19.46
CA PHE A 83 13.34 2.52 19.43
C PHE A 83 12.58 1.50 18.57
N SER A 84 13.12 1.12 17.41
CA SER A 84 12.46 0.16 16.52
C SER A 84 12.35 -1.26 17.11
N LYS A 85 13.12 -1.56 18.16
CA LYS A 85 13.01 -2.81 18.93
C LYS A 85 11.90 -2.80 19.96
N THR A 86 11.34 -1.63 20.30
CA THR A 86 10.15 -1.55 21.16
C THR A 86 8.90 -2.00 20.42
N LEU A 87 7.84 -2.37 21.15
CA LEU A 87 6.58 -2.81 20.53
C LEU A 87 6.01 -1.74 19.58
N VAL A 88 6.00 -0.49 20.00
CA VAL A 88 5.52 0.65 19.20
C VAL A 88 6.43 0.86 17.99
N GLY A 89 7.75 0.87 18.20
CA GLY A 89 8.72 1.08 17.13
C GLY A 89 8.69 -0.02 16.07
N ARG A 90 8.47 -1.29 16.46
CA ARG A 90 8.30 -2.39 15.52
C ARG A 90 7.08 -2.16 14.62
N LYS A 91 5.93 -1.82 15.21
CA LYS A 91 4.69 -1.54 14.47
C LYS A 91 4.77 -0.32 13.57
N LEU A 92 5.58 0.68 13.93
CA LEU A 92 5.76 1.88 13.11
C LEU A 92 6.75 1.71 11.96
N PHE A 93 7.74 0.81 12.09
CA PHE A 93 8.85 0.75 11.13
C PHE A 93 9.09 -0.61 10.48
N ASN A 94 8.70 -1.70 11.13
CA ASN A 94 9.14 -3.03 10.72
C ASN A 94 8.00 -4.03 10.53
N GLU A 95 6.84 -3.77 11.08
CA GLU A 95 5.70 -4.71 11.07
C GLU A 95 4.42 -3.99 10.68
N HIS A 96 3.49 -4.69 10.07
CA HIS A 96 2.13 -4.20 9.89
C HIS A 96 1.47 -3.86 11.22
N LEU A 97 0.57 -2.88 11.25
CA LEU A 97 -0.17 -2.51 12.46
C LEU A 97 -0.91 -3.73 13.01
N PHE A 98 -1.64 -4.42 12.14
CA PHE A 98 -2.12 -5.77 12.43
C PHE A 98 -1.81 -6.71 11.26
N SER A 99 -1.59 -7.98 11.57
CA SER A 99 -1.44 -9.02 10.55
C SER A 99 -1.91 -10.34 11.10
N ILE A 100 -2.59 -11.09 10.26
CA ILE A 100 -3.01 -12.47 10.51
C ILE A 100 -2.40 -13.29 9.38
N SER A 101 -1.62 -14.30 9.74
CA SER A 101 -1.04 -15.23 8.78
C SER A 101 -1.35 -16.65 9.19
N GLN A 102 -1.93 -17.39 8.28
CA GLN A 102 -2.17 -18.84 8.39
C GLN A 102 -1.70 -19.48 7.09
N ASP A 103 -1.53 -20.79 7.04
CA ASP A 103 -0.89 -21.54 5.96
C ASP A 103 -1.01 -20.94 4.55
N ASP A 104 -2.25 -20.73 4.09
CA ASP A 104 -2.53 -20.19 2.75
C ASP A 104 -3.21 -18.82 2.76
N PHE A 105 -3.27 -18.16 3.91
CA PHE A 105 -3.98 -16.90 4.06
C PHE A 105 -3.13 -15.88 4.83
N MET A 106 -2.99 -14.70 4.26
CA MET A 106 -2.41 -13.55 4.93
C MET A 106 -3.35 -12.34 4.81
N LEU A 107 -3.59 -11.68 5.91
CA LEU A 107 -4.31 -10.42 5.99
C LEU A 107 -3.46 -9.42 6.79
N TYR A 108 -3.33 -8.21 6.28
CA TYR A 108 -2.66 -7.13 7.00
C TYR A 108 -3.42 -5.82 6.88
N GLY A 109 -3.16 -4.93 7.82
CA GLY A 109 -3.70 -3.58 7.78
C GLY A 109 -2.76 -2.59 8.42
N ASP A 110 -2.68 -1.41 7.79
CA ASP A 110 -1.79 -0.33 8.14
C ASP A 110 -2.51 1.01 8.14
N LEU A 111 -2.04 1.93 8.98
CA LEU A 111 -2.48 3.32 8.97
C LEU A 111 -1.60 4.13 8.03
N ASN A 112 -2.23 4.93 7.20
CA ASN A 112 -1.58 5.91 6.34
C ASN A 112 -1.72 7.30 6.98
N ILE A 113 -0.60 7.85 7.43
CA ILE A 113 -0.58 9.17 8.05
C ILE A 113 0.48 10.01 7.35
N GLU A 114 0.09 11.18 6.87
CA GLU A 114 1.00 12.12 6.23
C GLU A 114 0.71 13.54 6.73
N PHE A 115 1.76 14.21 7.14
CA PHE A 115 1.74 15.63 7.46
C PHE A 115 2.80 16.34 6.63
N ARG A 116 2.38 17.29 5.81
CA ARG A 116 3.27 18.22 5.12
C ARG A 116 2.94 19.63 5.54
N GLY A 117 3.96 20.41 5.81
CA GLY A 117 3.85 21.85 6.03
C GLY A 117 4.80 22.59 5.14
N GLY A 118 4.39 23.75 4.66
CA GLY A 118 5.21 24.59 3.81
C GLY A 118 4.73 26.04 3.82
N ARG A 119 5.46 26.89 3.11
CA ARG A 119 5.11 28.29 2.89
C ARG A 119 5.32 28.60 1.41
N SER A 120 4.32 29.19 0.78
CA SER A 120 4.44 29.72 -0.56
C SER A 120 4.94 31.16 -0.48
N MET A 121 6.10 31.42 -1.09
CA MET A 121 6.71 32.74 -1.16
C MET A 121 6.38 33.50 -2.48
N GLU A 122 5.71 32.79 -3.38
CA GLU A 122 5.30 33.36 -4.69
C GLU A 122 3.91 34.00 -4.65
N ASP A 123 3.17 33.77 -3.57
CA ASP A 123 1.86 34.39 -3.35
C ASP A 123 2.04 35.87 -2.95
N VAL A 124 1.07 36.73 -3.32
CA VAL A 124 1.06 38.14 -3.01
C VAL A 124 1.17 38.41 -1.49
N GLU A 125 0.61 37.51 -0.70
CA GLU A 125 0.83 37.38 0.74
C GLU A 125 1.39 36.01 1.03
N ASP A 126 2.48 35.95 1.78
CA ASP A 126 3.08 34.69 2.22
C ASP A 126 2.03 33.72 2.77
N LYS A 127 1.73 32.67 2.04
CA LYS A 127 0.68 31.72 2.38
C LYS A 127 1.26 30.46 3.01
N ASN A 128 0.79 30.13 4.21
CA ASN A 128 1.11 28.86 4.82
C ASN A 128 0.32 27.73 4.12
N THR A 129 1.03 26.70 3.71
CA THR A 129 0.45 25.52 3.07
C THR A 129 0.59 24.32 3.97
N PHE A 130 -0.40 23.44 3.94
CA PHE A 130 -0.31 22.17 4.64
C PHE A 130 -1.10 21.07 3.93
N ILE A 131 -0.71 19.84 4.16
CA ILE A 131 -1.49 18.65 3.83
C ILE A 131 -1.50 17.75 5.06
N ASN A 132 -2.68 17.34 5.48
CA ASN A 132 -2.89 16.37 6.53
C ASN A 132 -3.73 15.23 5.95
N SER A 133 -3.08 14.09 5.74
CA SER A 133 -3.74 12.89 5.22
C SER A 133 -3.78 11.80 6.28
N ARG A 134 -4.90 11.12 6.37
CA ARG A 134 -5.12 10.00 7.27
C ARG A 134 -5.94 8.94 6.54
N GLY A 135 -5.57 7.70 6.72
CA GLY A 135 -6.23 6.61 6.03
C GLY A 135 -5.85 5.26 6.57
N ILE A 136 -6.39 4.26 5.92
CA ILE A 136 -6.10 2.87 6.20
C ILE A 136 -5.86 2.13 4.88
N THR A 137 -4.91 1.22 4.90
CA THR A 137 -4.71 0.24 3.84
C THR A 137 -4.90 -1.15 4.43
N VAL A 138 -5.70 -1.96 3.75
CA VAL A 138 -5.90 -3.38 4.08
C VAL A 138 -5.53 -4.18 2.85
N GLY A 139 -4.77 -5.23 3.04
CA GLY A 139 -4.41 -6.13 1.96
C GLY A 139 -4.27 -7.55 2.46
N GLY A 140 -4.24 -8.47 1.52
CA GLY A 140 -4.07 -9.86 1.85
C GLY A 140 -3.87 -10.75 0.64
N THR A 141 -3.53 -11.99 0.94
CA THR A 141 -3.34 -13.04 -0.05
C THR A 141 -4.12 -14.28 0.35
N PHE A 142 -4.58 -15.02 -0.64
CA PHE A 142 -5.22 -16.31 -0.44
C PHE A 142 -4.57 -17.33 -1.39
N GLY A 143 -3.95 -18.34 -0.82
CA GLY A 143 -3.08 -19.23 -1.55
C GLY A 143 -1.92 -18.47 -2.22
N ASN A 144 -1.36 -19.09 -3.26
CA ASN A 144 -0.21 -18.52 -3.99
C ASN A 144 -0.63 -17.63 -5.17
N ASN A 145 -1.91 -17.51 -5.44
CA ASN A 145 -2.39 -16.99 -6.71
C ASN A 145 -3.33 -15.78 -6.57
N PHE A 146 -3.98 -15.61 -5.43
CA PHE A 146 -4.94 -14.55 -5.21
C PHE A 146 -4.38 -13.49 -4.26
N SER A 147 -4.54 -12.22 -4.60
CA SER A 147 -4.24 -11.11 -3.72
C SER A 147 -5.25 -9.98 -3.88
N PHE A 148 -5.43 -9.22 -2.82
CA PHE A 148 -6.22 -8.00 -2.84
C PHE A 148 -5.55 -6.91 -2.01
N THR A 149 -5.81 -5.67 -2.39
CA THR A 149 -5.42 -4.50 -1.61
C THR A 149 -6.54 -3.47 -1.73
N SER A 150 -6.87 -2.82 -0.63
CA SER A 150 -7.80 -1.70 -0.61
C SER A 150 -7.25 -0.60 0.29
N SER A 151 -7.37 0.63 -0.16
CA SER A 151 -6.91 1.80 0.60
C SER A 151 -7.97 2.89 0.57
N PHE A 152 -8.13 3.54 1.70
CA PHE A 152 -8.97 4.72 1.83
C PHE A 152 -8.19 5.80 2.59
N VAL A 153 -8.04 6.97 1.97
CA VAL A 153 -7.30 8.09 2.54
C VAL A 153 -8.16 9.35 2.45
N GLU A 154 -8.34 10.02 3.56
CA GLU A 154 -8.90 11.37 3.66
C GLU A 154 -7.80 12.39 3.87
N SER A 155 -7.89 13.51 3.17
CA SER A 155 -6.90 14.57 3.20
C SER A 155 -7.57 15.92 3.38
N GLN A 156 -6.94 16.75 4.21
CA GLN A 156 -7.23 18.18 4.33
C GLN A 156 -6.01 18.96 3.90
N ALA A 157 -6.19 19.94 3.05
CA ALA A 157 -5.08 20.70 2.53
C ALA A 157 -5.39 22.20 2.33
N THR A 158 -4.34 23.00 2.44
CA THR A 158 -4.27 24.37 1.93
C THR A 158 -3.12 24.41 0.95
N PHE A 159 -3.38 24.83 -0.28
CA PHE A 159 -2.40 24.81 -1.36
C PHE A 159 -1.87 26.22 -1.67
N PRO A 160 -0.74 26.32 -2.39
CA PRO A 160 -0.31 27.56 -3.04
C PRO A 160 -1.35 28.04 -4.06
N SER A 161 -1.40 29.34 -4.33
CA SER A 161 -2.41 29.96 -5.19
C SER A 161 -2.50 29.38 -6.60
N TYR A 162 -1.38 28.93 -7.17
CA TYR A 162 -1.39 28.28 -8.49
C TYR A 162 -2.11 26.92 -8.50
N ILE A 163 -2.08 26.17 -7.38
CA ILE A 163 -2.86 24.94 -7.23
C ILE A 163 -4.31 25.28 -6.92
N ASP A 164 -4.57 26.26 -6.04
CA ASP A 164 -5.92 26.70 -5.71
C ASP A 164 -6.69 27.09 -6.99
N SER A 165 -6.08 27.85 -7.88
CA SER A 165 -6.71 28.24 -9.15
C SER A 165 -7.13 27.04 -10.01
N VAL A 166 -6.35 25.97 -9.99
CA VAL A 166 -6.69 24.72 -10.70
C VAL A 166 -7.84 24.00 -9.99
N VAL A 167 -7.77 23.91 -8.65
CA VAL A 167 -8.80 23.24 -7.85
C VAL A 167 -10.14 23.99 -7.96
N GLU A 168 -10.14 25.30 -7.92
CA GLU A 168 -11.35 26.12 -8.09
C GLU A 168 -11.96 25.97 -9.48
N ALA A 169 -11.14 25.91 -10.52
CA ALA A 169 -11.61 25.71 -11.88
C ALA A 169 -12.14 24.30 -12.18
N THR A 170 -11.57 23.28 -11.55
CA THR A 170 -11.85 21.87 -11.88
C THR A 170 -12.62 21.13 -10.81
N PHE A 171 -12.68 21.63 -9.59
CA PHE A 171 -13.18 20.95 -8.40
C PHE A 171 -12.43 19.66 -8.07
N VAL A 172 -11.20 19.52 -8.56
CA VAL A 172 -10.36 18.32 -8.40
C VAL A 172 -8.97 18.74 -7.94
N VAL A 173 -8.48 18.09 -6.88
CA VAL A 173 -7.10 18.26 -6.45
C VAL A 173 -6.17 17.51 -7.41
N PRO A 174 -5.15 18.16 -7.98
CA PRO A 174 -4.18 17.53 -8.86
C PRO A 174 -3.54 16.29 -8.20
N GLY A 175 -3.68 15.12 -8.84
CA GLY A 175 -3.20 13.86 -8.29
C GLY A 175 -4.08 13.24 -7.19
N GLY A 176 -5.10 13.96 -6.73
CA GLY A 176 -6.08 13.52 -5.75
C GLY A 176 -7.44 13.20 -6.37
N SER A 177 -8.49 13.63 -5.70
CA SER A 177 -9.88 13.44 -6.10
C SER A 177 -10.68 14.74 -6.07
N ARG A 178 -11.98 14.64 -6.31
CA ARG A 178 -12.90 15.76 -6.20
C ARG A 178 -12.99 16.25 -4.76
N ILE A 179 -13.00 17.58 -4.60
CA ILE A 179 -13.15 18.22 -3.29
C ILE A 179 -14.58 18.07 -2.75
N LYS A 180 -14.68 17.92 -1.43
CA LYS A 180 -15.97 17.82 -0.72
C LYS A 180 -16.40 19.15 -0.10
N ASN A 181 -15.48 20.04 0.21
CA ASN A 181 -15.76 21.28 0.93
C ASN A 181 -14.91 22.45 0.40
N PHE A 182 -15.47 23.67 0.42
CA PHE A 182 -14.92 24.84 -0.25
C PHE A 182 -14.60 26.00 0.71
N ASN A 183 -14.49 25.76 1.99
CA ASN A 183 -14.05 26.79 2.93
C ASN A 183 -12.52 26.92 2.85
N ASP A 184 -11.89 27.69 3.68
CA ASP A 184 -10.43 27.96 3.70
C ASP A 184 -9.51 26.72 3.54
N LYS A 185 -10.07 25.53 3.48
CA LYS A 185 -9.39 24.24 3.36
C LYS A 185 -10.14 23.32 2.41
N TYR A 186 -9.36 22.58 1.63
CA TYR A 186 -9.91 21.54 0.75
C TYR A 186 -9.94 20.20 1.47
N ASP A 187 -11.13 19.61 1.54
CA ASP A 187 -11.32 18.23 1.98
C ASP A 187 -11.52 17.34 0.76
N TYR A 188 -10.71 16.32 0.64
CA TYR A 188 -10.81 15.33 -0.44
C TYR A 188 -10.43 13.94 0.06
N GLY A 189 -10.92 12.91 -0.60
CA GLY A 189 -10.61 11.54 -0.24
C GLY A 189 -10.31 10.70 -1.47
N THR A 190 -9.40 9.77 -1.34
CA THR A 190 -9.12 8.78 -2.37
C THR A 190 -9.44 7.39 -1.84
N ALA A 191 -10.09 6.61 -2.66
CA ALA A 191 -10.34 5.20 -2.39
C ALA A 191 -9.76 4.39 -3.55
N SER A 192 -9.03 3.35 -3.25
CA SER A 192 -8.55 2.39 -4.23
C SER A 192 -8.84 0.98 -3.77
N GLY A 193 -8.94 0.07 -4.71
CA GLY A 193 -9.11 -1.35 -4.42
C GLY A 193 -8.76 -2.17 -5.64
N THR A 194 -7.95 -3.19 -5.45
CA THR A 194 -7.47 -4.06 -6.51
C THR A 194 -7.50 -5.51 -6.06
N ILE A 195 -7.96 -6.36 -6.94
CA ILE A 195 -7.94 -7.81 -6.80
C ILE A 195 -7.09 -8.36 -7.94
N SER A 196 -6.19 -9.28 -7.65
CA SER A 196 -5.43 -9.96 -8.67
C SER A 196 -5.46 -11.47 -8.50
N TYR A 197 -5.42 -12.15 -9.62
CA TYR A 197 -5.36 -13.60 -9.67
C TYR A 197 -4.36 -14.05 -10.74
N SER A 198 -3.36 -14.81 -10.34
CA SER A 198 -2.32 -15.35 -11.22
C SER A 198 -2.60 -16.81 -11.53
N LEU A 199 -2.92 -17.10 -12.79
CA LEU A 199 -3.15 -18.47 -13.26
C LEU A 199 -1.83 -19.05 -13.81
N LYS A 200 -1.18 -19.87 -13.00
CA LYS A 200 0.13 -20.47 -13.31
C LYS A 200 1.17 -19.38 -13.61
N LYS A 201 2.06 -19.61 -14.58
CA LYS A 201 3.15 -18.68 -14.94
C LYS A 201 2.81 -17.77 -16.12
N HIS A 202 1.63 -17.90 -16.71
CA HIS A 202 1.36 -17.31 -18.04
C HIS A 202 0.30 -16.23 -18.04
N PHE A 203 -0.61 -16.23 -17.07
CA PHE A 203 -1.72 -15.28 -17.04
C PHE A 203 -1.86 -14.66 -15.67
N SER A 204 -1.96 -13.35 -15.63
CA SER A 204 -2.33 -12.59 -14.44
C SER A 204 -3.52 -11.70 -14.77
N PHE A 205 -4.56 -11.81 -13.99
CA PHE A 205 -5.78 -11.01 -14.09
C PHE A 205 -5.79 -9.99 -12.97
N GLN A 206 -6.14 -8.77 -13.30
CA GLN A 206 -6.31 -7.70 -12.34
C GLN A 206 -7.66 -7.03 -12.57
N LEU A 207 -8.39 -6.82 -11.50
CA LEU A 207 -9.63 -6.05 -11.49
C LEU A 207 -9.59 -5.07 -10.33
N GLY A 208 -9.94 -3.82 -10.56
CA GLY A 208 -9.97 -2.86 -9.47
C GLY A 208 -10.18 -1.43 -9.92
N HIS A 209 -10.18 -0.55 -8.94
CA HIS A 209 -10.21 0.90 -9.07
C HIS A 209 -8.93 1.46 -8.47
N ASP A 210 -7.91 1.62 -9.29
CA ASP A 210 -6.63 2.22 -8.93
C ASP A 210 -5.93 2.75 -10.18
N LYS A 211 -4.85 3.49 -9.97
CA LYS A 211 -4.03 4.03 -11.05
C LYS A 211 -3.08 2.95 -11.58
N ASN A 212 -3.06 2.77 -12.89
CA ASN A 212 -2.09 1.93 -13.56
C ASN A 212 -1.29 2.79 -14.54
N PHE A 213 -0.03 2.42 -14.73
CA PHE A 213 0.85 3.01 -15.72
C PHE A 213 1.29 1.91 -16.70
N ILE A 214 1.14 2.17 -17.99
CA ILE A 214 1.52 1.22 -19.04
C ILE A 214 2.69 1.82 -19.81
N GLY A 215 3.76 1.05 -19.94
CA GLY A 215 4.97 1.45 -20.65
C GLY A 215 6.12 1.89 -19.72
N ASP A 216 7.19 2.35 -20.33
CA ASP A 216 8.45 2.73 -19.65
C ASP A 216 8.82 4.20 -19.87
N GLY A 217 7.93 4.97 -20.48
CA GLY A 217 8.13 6.38 -20.73
C GLY A 217 8.03 7.28 -19.48
N TYR A 218 8.33 8.56 -19.69
CA TYR A 218 8.18 9.58 -18.62
C TYR A 218 6.72 9.86 -18.29
N ARG A 219 5.86 9.79 -19.30
CA ARG A 219 4.40 9.89 -19.20
C ARG A 219 3.83 8.63 -19.84
N SER A 220 2.64 8.21 -19.37
CA SER A 220 1.92 7.13 -20.07
C SER A 220 1.90 7.46 -21.55
N MET A 221 2.12 6.43 -22.38
CA MET A 221 2.27 6.51 -23.83
C MET A 221 1.82 7.81 -24.43
#